data_e01379dd76948aa2e24d85dd482ce7b9
#
_entry.id   e01379dd76948aa2e24d85dd482ce7b9
#
_cell.length_a   1.000
_cell.length_b   1.000
_cell.length_c   1.000
_cell.angle_alpha   90.00
_cell.angle_beta   90.00
_cell.angle_gamma   90.00
#
_symmetry.space_group_name_H-M   'P 1'
#
loop_
_entity.id
_entity.type
_entity.pdbx_description
1 polymer ?
#
loop_
_entity_poly.entity_id
_entity_poly.type
_entity_poly.pdbx_seq_one_letter_code
_entity_poly.pdbx_strand_id
1 'polypeptide(L)'
;HGFVVNKDLFKKYHIPLPTDYKSFVSACQAFNKVGIRGFTADYFYDYTCMETLQGLSASELSTAAGRKWRTAYSDPDNTKREGLDSKVWPEAFERMEQFIQDTGLSKDDLNMDYDKVMEMYKSGKLAMYFGSSSGVKIFQNQGIDTTFLPFFQENGEKWIMTTPYFQVALNRDLTQDESRRKKAMKVLSTMLSE
;
A
#
# COMPACT_ATOMS: atom_id res chain seq x y z
N HIS A 1 -0.90 -4.75 1.37
CA HIS A 1 -1.34 -3.41 0.94
C HIS A 1 -1.70 -3.44 -0.54
N GLY A 2 -2.63 -2.59 -0.93
CA GLY A 2 -3.19 -2.45 -2.28
C GLY A 2 -4.28 -1.37 -2.27
N PHE A 3 -5.31 -1.52 -3.10
CA PHE A 3 -6.38 -0.53 -3.20
C PHE A 3 -7.65 -1.01 -2.50
N VAL A 4 -8.14 -0.23 -1.56
CA VAL A 4 -9.44 -0.42 -0.90
C VAL A 4 -10.50 0.34 -1.70
N VAL A 5 -11.59 -0.31 -2.07
CA VAL A 5 -12.53 0.16 -3.09
C VAL A 5 -13.96 0.14 -2.59
N ASN A 6 -14.65 1.27 -2.69
CA ASN A 6 -16.05 1.45 -2.33
C ASN A 6 -16.97 0.98 -3.48
N LYS A 7 -17.41 -0.26 -3.44
CA LYS A 7 -18.28 -0.87 -4.48
C LYS A 7 -19.63 -0.19 -4.61
N ASP A 8 -20.15 0.42 -3.53
CA ASP A 8 -21.43 1.12 -3.60
C ASP A 8 -21.34 2.33 -4.53
N LEU A 9 -20.22 3.05 -4.53
CA LEU A 9 -19.98 4.15 -5.47
C LEU A 9 -19.89 3.63 -6.91
N PHE A 10 -19.17 2.55 -7.16
CA PHE A 10 -19.06 1.94 -8.47
C PHE A 10 -20.43 1.53 -9.03
N LYS A 11 -21.28 0.91 -8.20
CA LYS A 11 -22.66 0.57 -8.55
C LYS A 11 -23.51 1.82 -8.83
N LYS A 12 -23.44 2.81 -7.90
CA LYS A 12 -24.24 4.04 -7.98
C LYS A 12 -23.98 4.82 -9.26
N TYR A 13 -22.71 4.92 -9.68
CA TYR A 13 -22.30 5.69 -10.87
C TYR A 13 -22.15 4.85 -12.14
N HIS A 14 -22.50 3.54 -12.08
CA HIS A 14 -22.41 2.60 -13.20
C HIS A 14 -20.99 2.51 -13.79
N ILE A 15 -19.97 2.64 -12.92
CA ILE A 15 -18.56 2.51 -13.31
C ILE A 15 -18.13 1.05 -13.04
N PRO A 16 -17.53 0.35 -14.01
CA PRO A 16 -17.07 -1.02 -13.77
C PRO A 16 -15.88 -1.05 -12.82
N LEU A 17 -15.79 -2.11 -11.99
CA LEU A 17 -14.62 -2.33 -11.13
C LEU A 17 -13.37 -2.55 -11.97
N PRO A 18 -12.23 -1.96 -11.59
CA PRO A 18 -10.97 -2.14 -12.30
C PRO A 18 -10.50 -3.58 -12.31
N THR A 19 -9.98 -4.02 -13.45
CA THR A 19 -9.38 -5.35 -13.65
C THR A 19 -7.93 -5.28 -14.13
N ASP A 20 -7.48 -4.11 -14.56
CA ASP A 20 -6.15 -3.78 -15.05
C ASP A 20 -5.85 -2.29 -14.83
N TYR A 21 -4.62 -1.86 -15.16
CA TYR A 21 -4.18 -0.47 -14.96
C TYR A 21 -5.04 0.52 -15.76
N LYS A 22 -5.35 0.23 -17.01
CA LYS A 22 -6.15 1.11 -17.86
C LYS A 22 -7.56 1.33 -17.32
N SER A 23 -8.22 0.27 -16.87
CA SER A 23 -9.55 0.36 -16.26
C SER A 23 -9.52 1.05 -14.89
N PHE A 24 -8.41 0.91 -14.13
CA PHE A 24 -8.20 1.66 -12.88
C PHE A 24 -8.11 3.17 -13.14
N VAL A 25 -7.29 3.58 -14.10
CA VAL A 25 -7.18 4.99 -14.53
C VAL A 25 -8.52 5.53 -15.02
N SER A 26 -9.20 4.76 -15.88
CA SER A 26 -10.51 5.14 -16.40
C SER A 26 -11.54 5.34 -15.29
N ALA A 27 -11.53 4.50 -14.26
CA ALA A 27 -12.40 4.66 -13.09
C ALA A 27 -12.05 5.92 -12.29
N CYS A 28 -10.77 6.20 -12.05
CA CYS A 28 -10.35 7.44 -11.39
C CYS A 28 -10.87 8.68 -12.12
N GLN A 29 -10.67 8.72 -13.43
CA GLN A 29 -11.11 9.84 -14.26
C GLN A 29 -12.64 9.98 -14.30
N ALA A 30 -13.37 8.86 -14.36
CA ALA A 30 -14.83 8.88 -14.37
C ALA A 30 -15.40 9.42 -13.05
N PHE A 31 -14.85 9.03 -11.90
CA PHE A 31 -15.24 9.57 -10.61
C PHE A 31 -14.90 11.05 -10.47
N ASN A 32 -13.71 11.47 -10.88
CA ASN A 32 -13.30 12.87 -10.84
C ASN A 32 -14.26 13.78 -11.65
N LYS A 33 -14.76 13.31 -12.80
CA LYS A 33 -15.75 14.04 -13.63
C LYS A 33 -17.09 14.26 -12.93
N VAL A 34 -17.48 13.41 -12.00
CA VAL A 34 -18.75 13.53 -11.25
C VAL A 34 -18.55 14.13 -9.86
N GLY A 35 -17.37 14.71 -9.58
CA GLY A 35 -17.07 15.37 -8.33
C GLY A 35 -16.76 14.43 -7.16
N ILE A 36 -16.51 13.16 -7.43
CA ILE A 36 -16.04 12.17 -6.45
C ILE A 36 -14.54 11.99 -6.68
N ARG A 37 -13.74 12.06 -5.62
CA ARG A 37 -12.31 11.75 -5.73
C ARG A 37 -12.14 10.29 -6.14
N GLY A 38 -11.53 10.02 -7.30
CA GLY A 38 -11.34 8.66 -7.80
C GLY A 38 -10.36 7.87 -6.95
N PHE A 39 -9.22 8.48 -6.64
CA PHE A 39 -8.17 7.85 -5.84
C PHE A 39 -7.38 8.89 -5.05
N THR A 40 -6.97 8.56 -3.83
CA THR A 40 -5.92 9.22 -3.04
C THR A 40 -5.39 8.26 -1.97
N ALA A 41 -4.49 8.74 -1.11
CA ALA A 41 -4.03 8.06 0.09
C ALA A 41 -3.63 9.09 1.16
N ASP A 42 -3.21 8.63 2.31
CA ASP A 42 -2.72 9.46 3.40
C ASP A 42 -1.25 9.91 3.14
N TYR A 43 -1.08 10.61 2.03
CA TYR A 43 0.24 11.07 1.54
C TYR A 43 0.89 12.16 2.40
N PHE A 44 0.22 12.62 3.44
CA PHE A 44 0.86 13.40 4.50
C PHE A 44 2.04 12.64 5.12
N TYR A 45 1.98 11.32 5.12
CA TYR A 45 3.04 10.47 5.64
C TYR A 45 3.94 10.00 4.49
N ASP A 46 5.23 10.26 4.60
CA ASP A 46 6.25 9.89 3.62
C ASP A 46 6.35 8.37 3.40
N TYR A 47 6.08 7.55 4.43
CA TYR A 47 6.02 6.10 4.26
C TYR A 47 4.93 5.65 3.28
N THR A 48 3.77 6.33 3.22
CA THR A 48 2.69 6.01 2.26
C THR A 48 3.13 6.29 0.82
N CYS A 49 3.89 7.38 0.59
CA CYS A 49 4.51 7.65 -0.70
C CYS A 49 5.46 6.52 -1.11
N MET A 50 6.31 6.09 -0.18
CA MET A 50 7.28 5.01 -0.42
C MET A 50 6.59 3.66 -0.69
N GLU A 51 5.56 3.33 0.06
CA GLU A 51 4.80 2.08 -0.13
C GLU A 51 4.04 2.09 -1.47
N THR A 52 3.48 3.23 -1.88
CA THR A 52 2.84 3.38 -3.18
C THR A 52 3.86 3.16 -4.30
N LEU A 53 5.02 3.80 -4.22
CA LEU A 53 6.12 3.60 -5.17
C LEU A 53 6.57 2.13 -5.24
N GLN A 54 6.73 1.46 -4.10
CA GLN A 54 7.10 0.04 -4.04
C GLN A 54 6.05 -0.86 -4.69
N GLY A 55 4.76 -0.59 -4.46
CA GLY A 55 3.67 -1.35 -5.05
C GLY A 55 3.59 -1.19 -6.56
N LEU A 56 3.77 0.03 -7.06
CA LEU A 56 3.81 0.32 -8.50
C LEU A 56 5.06 -0.25 -9.19
N SER A 57 6.16 -0.40 -8.46
CA SER A 57 7.44 -0.90 -8.96
C SER A 57 7.66 -2.39 -8.67
N ALA A 58 6.61 -3.11 -8.27
CA ALA A 58 6.75 -4.51 -7.85
C ALA A 58 7.28 -5.41 -8.97
N SER A 59 6.92 -5.15 -10.23
CA SER A 59 7.44 -5.88 -11.38
C SER A 59 8.95 -5.72 -11.53
N GLU A 60 9.45 -4.49 -11.50
CA GLU A 60 10.89 -4.16 -11.62
C GLU A 60 11.68 -4.72 -10.45
N LEU A 61 11.18 -4.53 -9.24
CA LEU A 61 11.81 -5.02 -8.00
C LEU A 61 11.81 -6.55 -7.89
N SER A 62 10.96 -7.23 -8.67
CA SER A 62 10.86 -8.70 -8.70
C SER A 62 11.70 -9.34 -9.81
N THR A 63 12.31 -8.56 -10.69
CA THR A 63 13.30 -9.04 -11.67
C THR A 63 14.57 -9.57 -10.97
N ALA A 64 15.44 -10.28 -11.71
CA ALA A 64 16.74 -10.70 -11.17
C ALA A 64 17.59 -9.52 -10.72
N ALA A 65 17.57 -8.41 -11.47
CA ALA A 65 18.27 -7.16 -11.12
C ALA A 65 17.67 -6.51 -9.86
N GLY A 66 16.34 -6.41 -9.80
CA GLY A 66 15.64 -5.85 -8.64
C GLY A 66 15.84 -6.67 -7.36
N ARG A 67 15.80 -8.00 -7.45
CA ARG A 67 16.14 -8.86 -6.30
C ARG A 67 17.57 -8.69 -5.84
N LYS A 68 18.53 -8.61 -6.76
CA LYS A 68 19.93 -8.35 -6.44
C LYS A 68 20.08 -7.01 -5.72
N TRP A 69 19.44 -5.94 -6.25
CA TRP A 69 19.46 -4.62 -5.63
C TRP A 69 18.87 -4.68 -4.21
N ARG A 70 17.70 -5.28 -4.00
CA ARG A 70 17.06 -5.38 -2.67
C ARG A 70 17.96 -6.11 -1.67
N THR A 71 18.60 -7.21 -2.09
CA THR A 71 19.53 -7.96 -1.22
C THR A 71 20.72 -7.12 -0.83
N ALA A 72 21.34 -6.42 -1.80
CA ALA A 72 22.48 -5.56 -1.53
C ALA A 72 22.13 -4.35 -0.65
N TYR A 73 20.95 -3.77 -0.87
CA TYR A 73 20.47 -2.64 -0.06
C TYR A 73 20.15 -3.03 1.39
N SER A 74 19.60 -4.23 1.59
CA SER A 74 19.19 -4.73 2.91
C SER A 74 20.34 -5.32 3.73
N ASP A 75 21.51 -5.55 3.13
CA ASP A 75 22.67 -6.10 3.82
C ASP A 75 23.32 -5.03 4.72
N PRO A 76 23.28 -5.18 6.05
CA PRO A 76 23.86 -4.20 6.97
C PRO A 76 25.37 -4.09 6.86
N ASP A 77 26.03 -5.16 6.40
CA ASP A 77 27.50 -5.22 6.27
C ASP A 77 27.98 -4.78 4.88
N ASN A 78 27.05 -4.48 3.96
CA ASN A 78 27.38 -4.07 2.62
C ASN A 78 27.78 -2.60 2.56
N THR A 79 29.08 -2.36 2.55
CA THR A 79 29.65 -1.01 2.39
C THR A 79 29.50 -0.42 0.99
N LYS A 80 29.10 -1.25 0.01
CA LYS A 80 28.87 -0.88 -1.40
C LYS A 80 27.38 -0.92 -1.74
N ARG A 81 26.54 -0.31 -0.90
CA ARG A 81 25.11 -0.20 -1.19
C ARG A 81 24.90 0.49 -2.53
N GLU A 82 24.21 -0.18 -3.42
CA GLU A 82 23.72 0.44 -4.64
C GLU A 82 22.67 1.50 -4.25
N GLY A 83 22.83 2.73 -4.77
CA GLY A 83 21.87 3.80 -4.54
C GLY A 83 20.60 3.66 -5.38
N LEU A 84 19.75 4.67 -5.34
CA LEU A 84 18.53 4.76 -6.17
C LEU A 84 18.84 5.14 -7.63
N ASP A 85 20.10 5.32 -7.98
CA ASP A 85 20.63 5.54 -9.34
C ASP A 85 20.83 4.23 -10.13
N SER A 86 20.61 3.08 -9.50
CA SER A 86 20.62 1.79 -10.19
C SER A 86 19.56 1.74 -11.28
N LYS A 87 19.76 0.91 -12.31
CA LYS A 87 18.87 0.80 -13.49
C LYS A 87 17.39 0.46 -13.18
N VAL A 88 17.12 -0.01 -11.97
CA VAL A 88 15.76 -0.39 -11.53
C VAL A 88 14.90 0.83 -11.20
N TRP A 89 15.51 1.88 -10.63
CA TRP A 89 14.76 2.99 -10.05
C TRP A 89 14.32 4.08 -11.03
N PRO A 90 15.04 4.43 -12.10
CA PRO A 90 14.55 5.39 -13.07
C PRO A 90 13.17 5.00 -13.62
N GLU A 91 12.99 3.73 -14.05
CA GLU A 91 11.70 3.22 -14.54
C GLU A 91 10.60 3.24 -13.46
N ALA A 92 10.98 2.97 -12.20
CA ALA A 92 10.06 3.04 -11.06
C ALA A 92 9.55 4.47 -10.81
N PHE A 93 10.44 5.47 -10.90
CA PHE A 93 10.06 6.88 -10.73
C PHE A 93 9.22 7.39 -11.90
N GLU A 94 9.56 7.04 -13.14
CA GLU A 94 8.77 7.37 -14.32
C GLU A 94 7.34 6.80 -14.19
N ARG A 95 7.21 5.57 -13.72
CA ARG A 95 5.90 4.94 -13.46
C ARG A 95 5.12 5.66 -12.37
N MET A 96 5.78 6.11 -11.29
CA MET A 96 5.12 6.89 -10.23
C MET A 96 4.65 8.24 -10.76
N GLU A 97 5.45 8.91 -11.58
CA GLU A 97 5.07 10.18 -12.22
C GLU A 97 3.84 9.98 -13.13
N GLN A 98 3.85 8.94 -13.96
CA GLN A 98 2.71 8.58 -14.81
C GLN A 98 1.46 8.28 -13.98
N PHE A 99 1.59 7.52 -12.91
CA PHE A 99 0.49 7.20 -12.00
C PHE A 99 -0.13 8.46 -11.38
N ILE A 100 0.70 9.42 -10.95
CA ILE A 100 0.24 10.71 -10.41
C ILE A 100 -0.60 11.46 -11.45
N GLN A 101 -0.12 11.55 -12.68
CA GLN A 101 -0.82 12.21 -13.79
C GLN A 101 -2.13 11.51 -14.13
N ASP A 102 -2.11 10.20 -14.30
CA ASP A 102 -3.24 9.38 -14.71
C ASP A 102 -4.39 9.37 -13.70
N THR A 103 -4.06 9.37 -12.40
CA THR A 103 -5.06 9.35 -11.32
C THR A 103 -5.56 10.73 -10.93
N GLY A 104 -4.86 11.77 -11.38
CA GLY A 104 -5.16 13.17 -11.03
C GLY A 104 -4.73 13.54 -9.62
N LEU A 105 -3.73 12.85 -9.05
CA LEU A 105 -3.08 13.27 -7.82
C LEU A 105 -2.38 14.62 -8.02
N SER A 106 -2.34 15.42 -6.95
CA SER A 106 -1.78 16.77 -6.97
C SER A 106 -1.00 17.05 -5.69
N LYS A 107 -0.37 18.21 -5.61
CA LYS A 107 0.31 18.65 -4.37
C LYS A 107 -0.63 18.74 -3.17
N ASP A 108 -1.93 18.95 -3.38
CA ASP A 108 -2.90 19.01 -2.30
C ASP A 108 -3.08 17.66 -1.61
N ASP A 109 -2.85 16.55 -2.32
CA ASP A 109 -2.90 15.21 -1.75
C ASP A 109 -1.79 14.99 -0.69
N LEU A 110 -0.69 15.74 -0.73
CA LEU A 110 0.34 15.70 0.31
C LEU A 110 -0.13 16.23 1.68
N ASN A 111 -1.30 16.87 1.71
CA ASN A 111 -1.94 17.34 2.95
C ASN A 111 -3.03 16.36 3.45
N MET A 112 -3.20 15.22 2.78
CA MET A 112 -4.17 14.19 3.15
C MET A 112 -3.57 13.29 4.23
N ASP A 113 -4.03 13.45 5.46
CA ASP A 113 -3.75 12.51 6.55
C ASP A 113 -4.75 11.35 6.56
N TYR A 114 -4.49 10.37 7.42
CA TYR A 114 -5.34 9.18 7.55
C TYR A 114 -6.80 9.53 7.86
N ASP A 115 -7.04 10.47 8.78
CA ASP A 115 -8.41 10.81 9.21
C ASP A 115 -9.21 11.44 8.07
N LYS A 116 -8.62 12.34 7.29
CA LYS A 116 -9.25 12.94 6.11
C LYS A 116 -9.60 11.89 5.05
N VAL A 117 -8.66 10.98 4.76
CA VAL A 117 -8.91 9.89 3.80
C VAL A 117 -10.08 9.02 4.27
N MET A 118 -10.10 8.63 5.56
CA MET A 118 -11.16 7.83 6.14
C MET A 118 -12.51 8.55 6.15
N GLU A 119 -12.53 9.86 6.45
CA GLU A 119 -13.74 10.69 6.39
C GLU A 119 -14.30 10.77 4.96
N MET A 120 -13.45 11.04 3.97
CA MET A 120 -13.85 11.09 2.57
C MET A 120 -14.39 9.75 2.08
N TYR A 121 -13.75 8.65 2.45
CA TYR A 121 -14.22 7.32 2.07
C TYR A 121 -15.59 6.99 2.69
N LYS A 122 -15.75 7.21 4.00
CA LYS A 122 -17.01 6.99 4.73
C LYS A 122 -18.16 7.87 4.22
N SER A 123 -17.86 9.12 3.87
CA SER A 123 -18.87 10.05 3.34
C SER A 123 -19.20 9.85 1.86
N GLY A 124 -18.59 8.87 1.20
CA GLY A 124 -18.82 8.60 -0.23
C GLY A 124 -18.22 9.65 -1.16
N LYS A 125 -17.23 10.41 -0.70
CA LYS A 125 -16.49 11.41 -1.50
C LYS A 125 -15.20 10.87 -2.10
N LEU A 126 -14.83 9.62 -1.79
CA LEU A 126 -13.62 8.94 -2.26
C LEU A 126 -13.97 7.53 -2.71
N ALA A 127 -13.65 7.18 -3.95
CA ALA A 127 -13.99 5.87 -4.52
C ALA A 127 -12.97 4.78 -4.14
N MET A 128 -11.68 5.13 -4.16
CA MET A 128 -10.59 4.19 -3.89
C MET A 128 -9.48 4.88 -3.09
N TYR A 129 -8.84 4.13 -2.20
CA TYR A 129 -7.64 4.62 -1.53
C TYR A 129 -6.59 3.50 -1.39
N PHE A 130 -5.32 3.89 -1.28
CA PHE A 130 -4.25 2.95 -0.93
C PHE A 130 -4.34 2.61 0.56
N GLY A 131 -4.33 1.31 0.88
CA GLY A 131 -4.42 0.87 2.27
C GLY A 131 -4.26 -0.63 2.46
N SER A 132 -4.48 -1.07 3.68
CA SER A 132 -4.43 -2.47 4.08
C SER A 132 -5.74 -3.20 3.76
N SER A 133 -5.68 -4.49 3.47
CA SER A 133 -6.86 -5.36 3.34
C SER A 133 -7.74 -5.42 4.58
N SER A 134 -7.21 -5.09 5.76
CA SER A 134 -7.98 -4.97 7.00
C SER A 134 -9.07 -3.88 6.91
N GLY A 135 -8.83 -2.82 6.11
CA GLY A 135 -9.82 -1.78 5.84
C GLY A 135 -11.12 -2.32 5.27
N VAL A 136 -11.07 -3.39 4.47
CA VAL A 136 -12.26 -4.02 3.89
C VAL A 136 -13.25 -4.43 4.98
N LYS A 137 -12.78 -5.20 5.97
CA LYS A 137 -13.64 -5.67 7.06
C LYS A 137 -14.16 -4.53 7.94
N ILE A 138 -13.31 -3.53 8.17
CA ILE A 138 -13.69 -2.34 8.97
C ILE A 138 -14.87 -1.62 8.31
N PHE A 139 -14.83 -1.38 7.00
CA PHE A 139 -15.90 -0.66 6.31
C PHE A 139 -17.12 -1.51 6.03
N GLN A 140 -16.95 -2.81 5.75
CA GLN A 140 -18.09 -3.74 5.66
C GLN A 140 -18.89 -3.77 6.95
N ASN A 141 -18.24 -3.76 8.11
CA ASN A 141 -18.92 -3.68 9.42
C ASN A 141 -19.66 -2.34 9.63
N GLN A 142 -19.33 -1.31 8.86
CA GLN A 142 -20.00 -0.01 8.85
C GLN A 142 -21.08 0.10 7.75
N GLY A 143 -21.37 -0.99 7.03
CA GLY A 143 -22.40 -1.06 5.99
C GLY A 143 -21.95 -0.54 4.63
N ILE A 144 -20.64 -0.34 4.39
CA ILE A 144 -20.09 0.08 3.10
C ILE A 144 -19.58 -1.18 2.37
N ASP A 145 -20.19 -1.49 1.20
CA ASP A 145 -19.74 -2.63 0.37
C ASP A 145 -18.35 -2.33 -0.20
N THR A 146 -17.35 -2.90 0.45
CA THR A 146 -15.94 -2.64 0.20
C THR A 146 -15.23 -3.89 -0.29
N THR A 147 -14.32 -3.74 -1.25
CA THR A 147 -13.44 -4.80 -1.73
C THR A 147 -11.98 -4.33 -1.77
N PHE A 148 -11.07 -5.26 -2.05
CA PHE A 148 -9.64 -5.02 -2.14
C PHE A 148 -9.13 -5.41 -3.52
N LEU A 149 -8.33 -4.53 -4.13
CA LEU A 149 -7.72 -4.75 -5.43
C LEU A 149 -6.19 -4.66 -5.33
N PRO A 150 -5.46 -5.41 -6.18
CA PRO A 150 -4.02 -5.35 -6.26
C PRO A 150 -3.53 -4.05 -6.91
N PHE A 151 -2.24 -3.78 -6.83
CA PHE A 151 -1.57 -2.89 -7.76
C PHE A 151 -1.61 -3.49 -9.16
N PHE A 152 -2.14 -2.76 -10.09
CA PHE A 152 -2.14 -3.11 -11.49
C PHE A 152 -0.91 -2.54 -12.17
N GLN A 153 -0.23 -3.36 -12.95
CA GLN A 153 0.92 -2.96 -13.75
C GLN A 153 0.51 -2.80 -15.22
N GLU A 154 1.21 -1.95 -15.96
CA GLU A 154 0.97 -1.74 -17.40
C GLU A 154 1.18 -3.01 -18.22
N ASN A 155 2.11 -3.87 -17.81
CA ASN A 155 2.39 -5.17 -18.42
C ASN A 155 1.32 -6.25 -18.12
N GLY A 156 0.25 -5.88 -17.40
CA GLY A 156 -0.84 -6.79 -17.02
C GLY A 156 -0.60 -7.59 -15.75
N GLU A 157 0.55 -7.49 -15.12
CA GLU A 157 0.80 -8.12 -13.82
C GLU A 157 -0.01 -7.46 -12.71
N LYS A 158 -0.25 -8.21 -11.64
CA LYS A 158 -1.01 -7.79 -10.46
C LYS A 158 -0.24 -8.14 -9.20
N TRP A 159 0.04 -7.14 -8.39
CA TRP A 159 0.84 -7.31 -7.19
C TRP A 159 0.11 -6.87 -5.93
N ILE A 160 0.33 -7.59 -4.84
CA ILE A 160 -0.10 -7.22 -3.49
C ILE A 160 1.15 -7.14 -2.63
N MET A 161 1.33 -6.02 -1.94
CA MET A 161 2.39 -5.93 -0.95
C MET A 161 1.94 -6.62 0.33
N THR A 162 2.75 -7.55 0.82
CA THR A 162 2.51 -8.21 2.10
C THR A 162 3.61 -7.85 3.08
N THR A 163 3.20 -7.44 4.28
CA THR A 163 4.09 -7.21 5.41
C THR A 163 3.61 -8.03 6.60
N PRO A 164 4.49 -8.52 7.47
CA PRO A 164 4.07 -9.09 8.74
C PRO A 164 3.29 -8.03 9.53
N TYR A 165 2.05 -8.33 9.90
CA TYR A 165 1.20 -7.37 10.63
C TYR A 165 1.72 -7.11 12.03
N PHE A 166 2.30 -8.13 12.66
CA PHE A 166 2.98 -8.01 13.94
C PHE A 166 4.37 -8.62 13.87
N GLN A 167 5.32 -7.91 14.42
CA GLN A 167 6.64 -8.43 14.75
C GLN A 167 6.81 -8.29 16.25
N VAL A 168 7.06 -9.40 16.93
CA VAL A 168 7.32 -9.40 18.35
C VAL A 168 8.77 -9.77 18.56
N ALA A 169 9.50 -8.88 19.20
CA ALA A 169 10.88 -9.13 19.60
C ALA A 169 10.98 -9.15 21.14
N LEU A 170 11.78 -10.07 21.65
CA LEU A 170 12.14 -10.05 23.06
C LEU A 170 13.39 -9.20 23.25
N ASN A 171 13.39 -8.40 24.33
CA ASN A 171 14.56 -7.60 24.67
C ASN A 171 15.78 -8.50 24.90
N ARG A 172 16.90 -8.16 24.30
CA ARG A 172 18.17 -8.89 24.40
C ARG A 172 18.62 -9.07 25.86
N ASP A 173 18.34 -8.10 26.75
CA ASP A 173 18.74 -8.15 28.16
C ASP A 173 18.07 -9.31 28.91
N LEU A 174 16.95 -9.85 28.42
CA LEU A 174 16.31 -11.04 28.95
C LEU A 174 17.20 -12.30 28.87
N THR A 175 18.26 -12.28 28.05
CA THR A 175 19.24 -13.38 28.00
C THR A 175 20.04 -13.50 29.29
N GLN A 176 20.12 -12.44 30.06
CA GLN A 176 20.86 -12.39 31.33
C GLN A 176 20.02 -12.82 32.56
N ASP A 177 18.69 -12.96 32.41
CA ASP A 177 17.77 -13.35 33.47
C ASP A 177 16.83 -14.47 32.95
N GLU A 178 17.19 -15.70 33.28
CA GLU A 178 16.46 -16.88 32.84
C GLU A 178 15.01 -16.91 33.33
N SER A 179 14.74 -16.43 34.56
CA SER A 179 13.39 -16.41 35.10
C SER A 179 12.49 -15.44 34.33
N ARG A 180 12.97 -14.22 34.05
CA ARG A 180 12.26 -13.23 33.27
C ARG A 180 12.10 -13.69 31.82
N ARG A 181 13.13 -14.31 31.26
CA ARG A 181 13.07 -14.89 29.89
C ARG A 181 11.97 -15.94 29.78
N LYS A 182 11.89 -16.89 30.73
CA LYS A 182 10.83 -17.92 30.74
C LYS A 182 9.43 -17.31 30.82
N LYS A 183 9.23 -16.27 31.65
CA LYS A 183 7.96 -15.55 31.73
C LYS A 183 7.61 -14.85 30.41
N ALA A 184 8.56 -14.14 29.80
CA ALA A 184 8.37 -13.46 28.54
C ALA A 184 8.05 -14.45 27.40
N MET A 185 8.75 -15.59 27.34
CA MET A 185 8.47 -16.66 26.38
C MET A 185 7.07 -17.26 26.57
N LYS A 186 6.60 -17.41 27.79
CA LYS A 186 5.23 -17.87 28.07
C LYS A 186 4.19 -16.89 27.54
N VAL A 187 4.39 -15.57 27.77
CA VAL A 187 3.51 -14.52 27.22
C VAL A 187 3.49 -14.59 25.70
N LEU A 188 4.68 -14.62 25.07
CA LEU A 188 4.80 -14.71 23.63
C LEU A 188 4.10 -15.95 23.07
N SER A 189 4.31 -17.11 23.67
CA SER A 189 3.65 -18.36 23.29
C SER A 189 2.12 -18.26 23.38
N THR A 190 1.61 -17.61 24.43
CA THR A 190 0.16 -17.38 24.58
C THR A 190 -0.37 -16.45 23.50
N MET A 191 0.37 -15.39 23.14
CA MET A 191 -0.03 -14.46 22.07
C MET A 191 -0.03 -15.10 20.68
N LEU A 192 0.77 -16.13 20.44
CA LEU A 192 0.92 -16.80 19.15
C LEU A 192 0.12 -18.11 19.05
N SER A 193 -0.65 -18.50 20.09
CA SER A 193 -1.34 -19.77 20.17
C SER A 193 -2.79 -19.75 19.68
N GLU A 194 -3.24 -18.71 18.97
CA GLU A 194 -4.55 -18.63 18.29
C GLU A 194 -4.48 -18.98 16.82
#